data_0de86ac9efc14d98ff3aefa61e4164c7
#
_entry.id   0de86ac9efc14d98ff3aefa61e4164c7
#
_cell.length_a   1.000
_cell.length_b   1.000
_cell.length_c   1.000
_cell.angle_alpha   90.00
_cell.angle_beta   90.00
_cell.angle_gamma   90.00
#
_symmetry.space_group_name_H-M   'P 1'
#
loop_
_entity.id
_entity.type
_entity.pdbx_description
1 polymer ?
#
loop_
_entity_poly.entity_id
_entity_poly.type
_entity_poly.pdbx_seq_one_letter_code
_entity_poly.pdbx_strand_id
1 'polypeptide(L)'
;MNAGSCLFLRPTERIDTMKNRSLSLILNEISENLQRGKAKIVAELVQKALDESVAPDAILNEGLLSGMNIIGEKFKNNEVYVPEVLVAARAMNKGIAILKPHLAAAGVQATGKVCIGTVQGDLHDIGKNLVKMMLEGKGLEVIDLGTDVSPETFVQTAIDQNCQVICCSALLTTTMGVMEDVVKKAIELGVRDQVKIMIGGAPVNEDFCKKIGADCYTPDAASAADAAVEFCKG
;
A
#
# COMPACT_ATOMS: atom_id res chain seq x y z
N MET A 1 10.98 8.07 59.01
CA MET A 1 9.74 7.34 58.67
C MET A 1 9.16 7.99 57.43
N ASN A 2 9.38 7.37 56.27
CA ASN A 2 8.86 7.87 55.01
C ASN A 2 7.72 6.93 54.57
N ALA A 3 6.49 7.42 54.66
CA ALA A 3 5.31 6.71 54.19
C ALA A 3 5.27 6.74 52.66
N GLY A 4 5.44 5.56 52.04
CA GLY A 4 5.30 5.37 50.62
C GLY A 4 3.85 5.65 50.21
N SER A 5 3.66 6.68 49.40
CA SER A 5 2.35 6.97 48.74
C SER A 5 2.11 5.90 47.67
N CYS A 6 1.28 4.92 48.03
CA CYS A 6 0.69 3.99 47.06
C CYS A 6 -0.29 4.79 46.18
N LEU A 7 0.10 5.10 44.93
CA LEU A 7 -0.76 5.73 43.96
C LEU A 7 -1.87 4.74 43.57
N PHE A 8 -3.00 4.78 44.26
CA PHE A 8 -4.24 4.13 43.80
C PHE A 8 -4.82 4.97 42.67
N LEU A 9 -4.72 4.49 41.45
CA LEU A 9 -5.42 5.05 40.29
C LEU A 9 -6.92 5.10 40.58
N ARG A 10 -7.58 6.21 40.21
CA ARG A 10 -9.02 6.37 40.36
C ARG A 10 -9.76 5.29 39.55
N PRO A 11 -10.96 4.87 39.93
CA PRO A 11 -11.72 3.83 39.21
C PRO A 11 -11.93 4.14 37.72
N THR A 12 -12.09 5.42 37.33
CA THR A 12 -12.19 5.89 35.94
C THR A 12 -10.86 5.66 35.17
N GLU A 13 -9.73 5.95 35.77
CA GLU A 13 -8.40 5.74 35.14
C GLU A 13 -8.08 4.24 34.96
N ARG A 14 -8.60 3.38 35.85
CA ARG A 14 -8.49 1.92 35.69
C ARG A 14 -9.33 1.39 34.56
N ILE A 15 -10.57 1.90 34.37
CA ILE A 15 -11.47 1.48 33.30
C ILE A 15 -10.89 1.92 31.95
N ASP A 16 -10.38 3.14 31.83
CA ASP A 16 -9.74 3.64 30.60
C ASP A 16 -8.47 2.86 30.26
N THR A 17 -7.66 2.51 31.25
CA THR A 17 -6.43 1.70 31.05
C THR A 17 -6.77 0.28 30.61
N MET A 18 -7.83 -0.34 31.17
CA MET A 18 -8.27 -1.68 30.76
C MET A 18 -8.88 -1.66 29.36
N LYS A 19 -9.67 -0.65 29.01
CA LYS A 19 -10.22 -0.48 27.67
C LYS A 19 -9.13 -0.28 26.62
N ASN A 20 -8.17 0.62 26.87
CA ASN A 20 -7.02 0.83 25.98
C ASN A 20 -6.17 -0.45 25.81
N ARG A 21 -6.00 -1.24 26.85
CA ARG A 21 -5.29 -2.52 26.76
C ARG A 21 -6.05 -3.55 25.93
N SER A 22 -7.38 -3.62 26.07
CA SER A 22 -8.22 -4.50 25.25
C SER A 22 -8.20 -4.10 23.78
N LEU A 23 -8.25 -2.78 23.47
CA LEU A 23 -8.15 -2.24 22.13
C LEU A 23 -6.82 -2.57 21.46
N SER A 24 -5.71 -2.37 22.16
CA SER A 24 -4.37 -2.73 21.68
C SER A 24 -4.25 -4.24 21.40
N LEU A 25 -4.88 -5.09 22.21
CA LEU A 25 -4.85 -6.54 22.00
C LEU A 25 -5.56 -6.95 20.71
N ILE A 26 -6.76 -6.44 20.43
CA ILE A 26 -7.50 -6.82 19.21
C ILE A 26 -6.79 -6.30 17.93
N LEU A 27 -6.19 -5.11 17.95
CA LEU A 27 -5.42 -4.57 16.84
C LEU A 27 -4.17 -5.41 16.57
N ASN A 28 -3.46 -5.84 17.61
CA ASN A 28 -2.33 -6.75 17.48
C ASN A 28 -2.75 -8.12 16.94
N GLU A 29 -3.90 -8.68 17.39
CA GLU A 29 -4.43 -9.93 16.86
C GLU A 29 -4.78 -9.82 15.36
N ILE A 30 -5.33 -8.70 14.90
CA ILE A 30 -5.57 -8.41 13.49
C ILE A 30 -4.24 -8.47 12.71
N SER A 31 -3.22 -7.72 13.17
CA SER A 31 -1.90 -7.65 12.54
C SER A 31 -1.23 -9.03 12.46
N GLU A 32 -1.21 -9.80 13.55
CA GLU A 32 -0.61 -11.13 13.57
C GLU A 32 -1.33 -12.13 12.67
N ASN A 33 -2.67 -12.15 12.65
CA ASN A 33 -3.42 -13.06 11.81
C ASN A 33 -3.36 -12.68 10.32
N LEU A 34 -3.23 -11.38 10.01
CA LEU A 34 -2.95 -10.89 8.66
C LEU A 34 -1.60 -11.43 8.17
N GLN A 35 -0.53 -11.29 8.95
CA GLN A 35 0.81 -11.81 8.60
C GLN A 35 0.79 -13.33 8.33
N ARG A 36 -0.08 -14.07 9.02
CA ARG A 36 -0.28 -15.52 8.81
C ARG A 36 -1.23 -15.85 7.67
N GLY A 37 -1.74 -14.85 6.94
CA GLY A 37 -2.68 -15.01 5.83
C GLY A 37 -4.06 -15.56 6.20
N LYS A 38 -4.47 -15.46 7.47
CA LYS A 38 -5.73 -16.00 7.99
C LYS A 38 -6.92 -15.08 7.69
N ALA A 39 -7.27 -14.95 6.41
CA ALA A 39 -8.23 -13.99 5.91
C ALA A 39 -9.60 -14.02 6.61
N LYS A 40 -10.11 -15.22 6.98
CA LYS A 40 -11.39 -15.37 7.68
C LYS A 40 -11.30 -14.78 9.10
N ILE A 41 -10.23 -15.11 9.83
CA ILE A 41 -10.01 -14.61 11.20
C ILE A 41 -9.82 -13.09 11.19
N VAL A 42 -9.07 -12.54 10.24
CA VAL A 42 -8.91 -11.09 10.10
C VAL A 42 -10.26 -10.41 9.88
N ALA A 43 -11.11 -10.95 9.02
CA ALA A 43 -12.46 -10.42 8.80
C ALA A 43 -13.31 -10.43 10.09
N GLU A 44 -13.30 -11.54 10.82
CA GLU A 44 -14.03 -11.69 12.10
C GLU A 44 -13.51 -10.70 13.17
N LEU A 45 -12.20 -10.53 13.27
CA LEU A 45 -11.58 -9.59 14.22
C LEU A 45 -11.85 -8.12 13.87
N VAL A 46 -11.83 -7.76 12.58
CA VAL A 46 -12.17 -6.40 12.12
C VAL A 46 -13.64 -6.09 12.46
N GLN A 47 -14.56 -7.04 12.18
CA GLN A 47 -15.98 -6.84 12.57
C GLN A 47 -16.13 -6.69 14.07
N LYS A 48 -15.48 -7.56 14.86
CA LYS A 48 -15.50 -7.48 16.33
C LYS A 48 -14.96 -6.14 16.84
N ALA A 49 -13.86 -5.65 16.25
CA ALA A 49 -13.31 -4.35 16.64
C ALA A 49 -14.30 -3.20 16.37
N LEU A 50 -15.00 -3.23 15.24
CA LEU A 50 -16.05 -2.26 14.92
C LEU A 50 -17.24 -2.35 15.91
N ASP A 51 -17.67 -3.57 16.26
CA ASP A 51 -18.75 -3.80 17.23
C ASP A 51 -18.35 -3.30 18.64
N GLU A 52 -17.07 -3.37 19.00
CA GLU A 52 -16.50 -2.81 20.23
C GLU A 52 -16.22 -1.29 20.12
N SER A 53 -16.67 -0.64 19.03
CA SER A 53 -16.53 0.81 18.78
C SER A 53 -15.05 1.27 18.69
N VAL A 54 -14.17 0.43 18.18
CA VAL A 54 -12.82 0.84 17.80
C VAL A 54 -12.90 1.75 16.58
N ALA A 55 -12.16 2.86 16.58
CA ALA A 55 -12.17 3.81 15.48
C ALA A 55 -11.70 3.14 14.18
N PRO A 56 -12.39 3.32 13.04
CA PRO A 56 -12.05 2.67 11.77
C PRO A 56 -10.63 2.97 11.30
N ASP A 57 -10.13 4.17 11.52
CA ASP A 57 -8.76 4.59 11.22
C ASP A 57 -7.71 3.85 12.07
N ALA A 58 -8.00 3.59 13.34
CA ALA A 58 -7.12 2.78 14.19
C ALA A 58 -7.07 1.32 13.73
N ILE A 59 -8.22 0.73 13.36
CA ILE A 59 -8.26 -0.63 12.80
C ILE A 59 -7.45 -0.71 11.50
N LEU A 60 -7.57 0.30 10.63
CA LEU A 60 -6.79 0.39 9.40
C LEU A 60 -5.31 0.50 9.71
N ASN A 61 -4.89 1.52 10.44
CA ASN A 61 -3.48 1.86 10.61
C ASN A 61 -2.73 0.89 11.52
N GLU A 62 -3.27 0.61 12.71
CA GLU A 62 -2.58 -0.19 13.73
C GLU A 62 -2.83 -1.69 13.57
N GLY A 63 -3.96 -2.09 12.97
CA GLY A 63 -4.29 -3.49 12.70
C GLY A 63 -3.79 -3.95 11.33
N LEU A 64 -4.40 -3.43 10.27
CA LEU A 64 -4.19 -3.94 8.91
C LEU A 64 -2.88 -3.45 8.28
N LEU A 65 -2.64 -2.13 8.21
CA LEU A 65 -1.44 -1.57 7.59
C LEU A 65 -0.19 -1.94 8.36
N SER A 66 -0.23 -1.95 9.69
CA SER A 66 0.88 -2.41 10.53
C SER A 66 1.28 -3.86 10.20
N GLY A 67 0.31 -4.77 10.06
CA GLY A 67 0.56 -6.17 9.69
C GLY A 67 1.19 -6.30 8.30
N MET A 68 0.70 -5.54 7.33
CA MET A 68 1.23 -5.56 5.97
C MET A 68 2.62 -4.91 5.87
N ASN A 69 2.90 -3.87 6.66
CA ASN A 69 4.23 -3.28 6.77
C ASN A 69 5.27 -4.30 7.27
N ILE A 70 4.93 -5.10 8.27
CA ILE A 70 5.82 -6.17 8.78
C ILE A 70 6.10 -7.21 7.67
N ILE A 71 5.09 -7.60 6.90
CA ILE A 71 5.28 -8.51 5.75
C ILE A 71 6.19 -7.86 4.70
N GLY A 72 6.02 -6.57 4.40
CA GLY A 72 6.87 -5.83 3.46
C GLY A 72 8.35 -5.83 3.89
N GLU A 73 8.63 -5.56 5.15
CA GLU A 73 10.00 -5.61 5.68
C GLU A 73 10.59 -7.01 5.64
N LYS A 74 9.82 -8.04 6.03
CA LYS A 74 10.25 -9.44 5.92
C LYS A 74 10.54 -9.84 4.46
N PHE A 75 9.74 -9.35 3.51
CA PHE A 75 9.96 -9.61 2.09
C PHE A 75 11.26 -8.98 1.59
N LYS A 76 11.55 -7.72 1.94
CA LYS A 76 12.83 -7.06 1.64
C LYS A 76 14.03 -7.82 2.19
N ASN A 77 13.89 -8.38 3.40
CA ASN A 77 14.94 -9.13 4.08
C ASN A 77 15.05 -10.61 3.62
N ASN A 78 14.23 -11.04 2.64
CA ASN A 78 14.14 -12.43 2.16
C ASN A 78 13.73 -13.43 3.26
N GLU A 79 13.00 -12.97 4.28
CA GLU A 79 12.45 -13.82 5.35
C GLU A 79 11.10 -14.43 4.97
N VAL A 80 10.39 -13.83 4.02
CA VAL A 80 9.16 -14.35 3.37
C VAL A 80 9.26 -14.19 1.87
N TYR A 81 8.51 -14.99 1.13
CA TYR A 81 8.51 -15.02 -0.34
C TYR A 81 7.13 -14.60 -0.88
N VAL A 82 7.02 -14.56 -2.23
CA VAL A 82 5.79 -14.12 -2.90
C VAL A 82 4.53 -14.83 -2.40
N PRO A 83 4.49 -16.16 -2.17
CA PRO A 83 3.27 -16.82 -1.68
C PRO A 83 2.78 -16.28 -0.33
N GLU A 84 3.68 -16.00 0.61
CA GLU A 84 3.33 -15.44 1.92
C GLU A 84 2.79 -14.00 1.79
N VAL A 85 3.37 -13.19 0.91
CA VAL A 85 2.86 -11.84 0.60
C VAL A 85 1.45 -11.91 0.04
N LEU A 86 1.18 -12.82 -0.91
CA LEU A 86 -0.13 -12.98 -1.54
C LEU A 86 -1.23 -13.36 -0.53
N VAL A 87 -0.93 -14.27 0.40
CA VAL A 87 -1.94 -14.67 1.41
C VAL A 87 -2.17 -13.58 2.45
N ALA A 88 -1.14 -12.83 2.82
CA ALA A 88 -1.25 -11.66 3.69
C ALA A 88 -2.08 -10.54 3.03
N ALA A 89 -1.80 -10.20 1.78
CA ALA A 89 -2.56 -9.21 1.00
C ALA A 89 -4.03 -9.62 0.83
N ARG A 90 -4.30 -10.92 0.60
CA ARG A 90 -5.67 -11.44 0.57
C ARG A 90 -6.39 -11.26 1.91
N ALA A 91 -5.69 -11.50 3.03
CA ALA A 91 -6.25 -11.28 4.36
C ALA A 91 -6.55 -9.80 4.61
N MET A 92 -5.64 -8.91 4.22
CA MET A 92 -5.82 -7.48 4.29
C MET A 92 -7.04 -7.02 3.49
N ASN A 93 -7.16 -7.42 2.22
CA ASN A 93 -8.29 -7.02 1.36
C ASN A 93 -9.64 -7.48 1.92
N LYS A 94 -9.69 -8.63 2.62
CA LYS A 94 -10.90 -9.06 3.35
C LYS A 94 -11.25 -8.13 4.52
N GLY A 95 -10.26 -7.70 5.29
CA GLY A 95 -10.45 -6.72 6.36
C GLY A 95 -10.90 -5.36 5.83
N ILE A 96 -10.24 -4.85 4.78
CA ILE A 96 -10.59 -3.59 4.13
C ILE A 96 -12.03 -3.60 3.58
N ALA A 97 -12.48 -4.71 2.98
CA ALA A 97 -13.82 -4.81 2.44
C ALA A 97 -14.91 -4.57 3.51
N ILE A 98 -14.69 -5.02 4.74
CA ILE A 98 -15.58 -4.76 5.89
C ILE A 98 -15.43 -3.30 6.36
N LEU A 99 -14.19 -2.82 6.42
CA LEU A 99 -13.88 -1.51 6.99
C LEU A 99 -14.28 -0.34 6.07
N LYS A 100 -14.27 -0.53 4.76
CA LYS A 100 -14.47 0.50 3.74
C LYS A 100 -15.69 1.40 3.95
N PRO A 101 -16.93 0.90 4.22
CA PRO A 101 -18.08 1.75 4.47
C PRO A 101 -17.93 2.61 5.74
N HIS A 102 -17.25 2.10 6.76
CA HIS A 102 -17.00 2.80 8.02
C HIS A 102 -15.94 3.90 7.86
N LEU A 103 -14.88 3.64 7.07
CA LEU A 103 -13.85 4.63 6.71
C LEU A 103 -14.49 5.80 5.94
N ALA A 104 -15.33 5.48 4.94
CA ALA A 104 -16.03 6.51 4.16
C ALA A 104 -16.95 7.37 5.05
N ALA A 105 -17.69 6.75 5.98
CA ALA A 105 -18.55 7.46 6.92
C ALA A 105 -17.74 8.33 7.90
N ALA A 106 -16.52 7.91 8.27
CA ALA A 106 -15.61 8.65 9.13
C ALA A 106 -14.79 9.72 8.38
N GLY A 107 -14.92 9.84 7.05
CA GLY A 107 -14.17 10.81 6.23
C GLY A 107 -12.68 10.49 6.08
N VAL A 108 -12.27 9.25 6.34
CA VAL A 108 -10.87 8.82 6.21
C VAL A 108 -10.53 8.69 4.73
N GLN A 109 -9.49 9.41 4.30
CA GLN A 109 -8.98 9.38 2.92
C GLN A 109 -7.82 8.39 2.78
N ALA A 110 -7.62 7.86 1.56
CA ALA A 110 -6.42 7.11 1.23
C ALA A 110 -5.16 7.99 1.38
N THR A 111 -4.01 7.37 1.65
CA THR A 111 -2.71 8.05 1.78
C THR A 111 -2.34 8.80 0.50
N GLY A 112 -2.77 8.29 -0.65
CA GLY A 112 -2.59 8.85 -1.98
C GLY A 112 -3.20 7.95 -3.04
N LYS A 113 -3.15 8.38 -4.30
CA LYS A 113 -3.70 7.66 -5.43
C LYS A 113 -2.63 7.43 -6.50
N VAL A 114 -2.54 6.20 -6.98
CA VAL A 114 -1.56 5.79 -7.99
C VAL A 114 -2.24 5.01 -9.11
N CYS A 115 -1.74 5.09 -10.33
CA CYS A 115 -2.10 4.15 -11.38
C CYS A 115 -0.91 3.25 -11.70
N ILE A 116 -1.19 1.99 -12.02
CA ILE A 116 -0.18 0.98 -12.34
C ILE A 116 -0.61 0.16 -13.56
N GLY A 117 0.34 -0.13 -14.44
CA GLY A 117 0.11 -0.93 -15.62
C GLY A 117 1.37 -1.58 -16.15
N THR A 118 1.20 -2.61 -16.97
CA THR A 118 2.28 -3.15 -17.81
C THR A 118 2.25 -2.44 -19.14
N VAL A 119 3.40 -1.95 -19.58
CA VAL A 119 3.52 -1.11 -20.79
C VAL A 119 3.09 -1.83 -22.05
N GLN A 120 2.75 -1.05 -23.08
CA GLN A 120 2.28 -1.54 -24.38
C GLN A 120 3.26 -2.55 -25.00
N GLY A 121 2.69 -3.63 -25.54
CA GLY A 121 3.45 -4.76 -26.11
C GLY A 121 3.91 -5.79 -25.10
N ASP A 122 3.66 -5.58 -23.80
CA ASP A 122 4.03 -6.51 -22.72
C ASP A 122 2.77 -7.01 -21.99
N LEU A 123 2.70 -8.33 -21.80
CA LEU A 123 1.53 -8.99 -21.17
C LEU A 123 1.86 -9.58 -19.78
N HIS A 124 3.09 -9.39 -19.29
CA HIS A 124 3.51 -9.92 -18.02
C HIS A 124 2.94 -9.09 -16.86
N ASP A 125 2.23 -9.73 -15.95
CA ASP A 125 1.50 -9.04 -14.88
C ASP A 125 1.84 -9.51 -13.46
N ILE A 126 2.59 -10.62 -13.29
CA ILE A 126 2.88 -11.19 -11.96
C ILE A 126 3.62 -10.15 -11.10
N GLY A 127 4.70 -9.54 -11.60
CA GLY A 127 5.45 -8.52 -10.89
C GLY A 127 4.61 -7.26 -10.63
N LYS A 128 3.86 -6.80 -11.63
CA LYS A 128 2.94 -5.67 -11.53
C LYS A 128 1.88 -5.90 -10.43
N ASN A 129 1.28 -7.09 -10.39
CA ASN A 129 0.27 -7.43 -9.40
C ASN A 129 0.86 -7.52 -7.99
N LEU A 130 2.11 -7.97 -7.84
CA LEU A 130 2.81 -7.95 -6.55
C LEU A 130 3.03 -6.50 -6.06
N VAL A 131 3.50 -5.60 -6.94
CA VAL A 131 3.66 -4.17 -6.61
C VAL A 131 2.32 -3.56 -6.23
N LYS A 132 1.25 -3.81 -7.01
CA LYS A 132 -0.11 -3.37 -6.70
C LYS A 132 -0.53 -3.75 -5.27
N MET A 133 -0.35 -5.03 -4.90
CA MET A 133 -0.72 -5.52 -3.56
C MET A 133 0.08 -4.82 -2.46
N MET A 134 1.34 -4.53 -2.70
CA MET A 134 2.18 -3.79 -1.73
C MET A 134 1.76 -2.32 -1.62
N LEU A 135 1.40 -1.67 -2.72
CA LEU A 135 0.85 -0.32 -2.74
C LEU A 135 -0.47 -0.24 -1.96
N GLU A 136 -1.41 -1.16 -2.23
CA GLU A 136 -2.66 -1.31 -1.46
C GLU A 136 -2.36 -1.57 0.03
N GLY A 137 -1.34 -2.41 0.30
CA GLY A 137 -0.82 -2.71 1.63
C GLY A 137 -0.25 -1.53 2.40
N LYS A 138 0.06 -0.43 1.74
CA LYS A 138 0.49 0.85 2.32
C LYS A 138 -0.64 1.87 2.43
N GLY A 139 -1.87 1.49 2.10
CA GLY A 139 -3.04 2.38 2.18
C GLY A 139 -3.21 3.33 1.00
N LEU A 140 -2.56 3.04 -0.13
CA LEU A 140 -2.74 3.78 -1.37
C LEU A 140 -3.99 3.29 -2.13
N GLU A 141 -4.70 4.19 -2.76
CA GLU A 141 -5.72 3.85 -3.75
C GLU A 141 -5.02 3.51 -5.07
N VAL A 142 -5.20 2.29 -5.57
CA VAL A 142 -4.49 1.80 -6.76
C VAL A 142 -5.46 1.60 -7.91
N ILE A 143 -5.21 2.29 -9.03
CA ILE A 143 -5.92 2.10 -10.29
C ILE A 143 -5.10 1.18 -11.17
N ASP A 144 -5.57 -0.05 -11.34
CA ASP A 144 -4.91 -1.06 -12.17
C ASP A 144 -5.35 -0.92 -13.62
N LEU A 145 -4.42 -0.54 -14.49
CA LEU A 145 -4.64 -0.39 -15.94
C LEU A 145 -4.53 -1.71 -16.70
N GLY A 146 -4.09 -2.78 -16.04
CA GLY A 146 -3.88 -4.08 -16.70
C GLY A 146 -2.54 -4.18 -17.42
N THR A 147 -2.55 -4.84 -18.57
CA THR A 147 -1.39 -5.09 -19.43
C THR A 147 -1.57 -4.44 -20.80
N ASP A 148 -0.50 -4.33 -21.58
CA ASP A 148 -0.53 -3.74 -22.94
C ASP A 148 -1.07 -2.31 -22.94
N VAL A 149 -0.64 -1.50 -21.98
CA VAL A 149 -1.15 -0.16 -21.73
C VAL A 149 -0.37 0.89 -22.51
N SER A 150 -1.06 1.71 -23.31
CA SER A 150 -0.42 2.77 -24.08
C SER A 150 0.06 3.93 -23.19
N PRO A 151 1.09 4.70 -23.63
CA PRO A 151 1.54 5.91 -22.93
C PRO A 151 0.41 6.91 -22.67
N GLU A 152 -0.48 7.09 -23.62
CA GLU A 152 -1.65 7.96 -23.50
C GLU A 152 -2.56 7.52 -22.34
N THR A 153 -2.83 6.21 -22.24
CA THR A 153 -3.72 5.65 -21.21
C THR A 153 -3.13 5.86 -19.82
N PHE A 154 -1.82 5.67 -19.62
CA PHE A 154 -1.17 5.96 -18.35
C PHE A 154 -1.35 7.41 -17.92
N VAL A 155 -0.99 8.35 -18.80
CA VAL A 155 -0.99 9.77 -18.45
C VAL A 155 -2.42 10.31 -18.35
N GLN A 156 -3.33 9.93 -19.28
CA GLN A 156 -4.71 10.37 -19.22
C GLN A 156 -5.41 9.85 -17.96
N THR A 157 -5.19 8.59 -17.58
CA THR A 157 -5.75 8.07 -16.32
C THR A 157 -5.22 8.83 -15.12
N ALA A 158 -3.94 9.16 -15.10
CA ALA A 158 -3.37 9.93 -13.99
C ALA A 158 -4.03 11.32 -13.87
N ILE A 159 -4.32 11.98 -15.00
CA ILE A 159 -5.04 13.25 -15.03
C ILE A 159 -6.49 13.08 -14.55
N ASP A 160 -7.25 12.18 -15.18
CA ASP A 160 -8.68 12.01 -14.95
C ASP A 160 -9.01 11.56 -13.51
N GLN A 161 -8.11 10.76 -12.92
CA GLN A 161 -8.27 10.20 -11.59
C GLN A 161 -7.49 10.95 -10.52
N ASN A 162 -6.76 12.02 -10.88
CA ASN A 162 -5.88 12.79 -10.00
C ASN A 162 -4.85 11.90 -9.27
N CYS A 163 -4.16 11.01 -10.02
CA CYS A 163 -3.09 10.18 -9.46
C CYS A 163 -1.83 11.01 -9.26
N GLN A 164 -1.19 10.86 -8.11
CA GLN A 164 0.11 11.48 -7.83
C GLN A 164 1.26 10.70 -8.45
N VAL A 165 1.08 9.38 -8.67
CA VAL A 165 2.14 8.49 -9.15
C VAL A 165 1.62 7.62 -10.30
N ILE A 166 2.45 7.48 -11.34
CA ILE A 166 2.31 6.52 -12.44
C ILE A 166 3.36 5.43 -12.25
N CYS A 167 2.95 4.16 -12.18
CA CYS A 167 3.84 3.01 -12.05
C CYS A 167 3.82 2.19 -13.34
N CYS A 168 4.96 2.12 -14.03
CA CYS A 168 5.13 1.38 -15.28
C CYS A 168 5.92 0.09 -15.05
N SER A 169 5.40 -1.05 -15.50
CA SER A 169 6.04 -2.37 -15.44
C SER A 169 6.40 -2.87 -16.84
N ALA A 170 7.60 -3.44 -17.02
CA ALA A 170 8.00 -4.16 -18.23
C ALA A 170 8.90 -5.36 -17.87
N LEU A 171 8.69 -6.49 -18.53
CA LEU A 171 9.54 -7.67 -18.38
C LEU A 171 10.46 -7.88 -19.58
N LEU A 172 10.13 -7.32 -20.75
CA LEU A 172 10.88 -7.47 -21.99
C LEU A 172 11.76 -6.24 -22.24
N THR A 173 13.00 -6.45 -22.61
CA THR A 173 13.91 -5.35 -23.01
C THR A 173 13.38 -4.59 -24.23
N THR A 174 12.61 -5.26 -25.08
CA THR A 174 12.00 -4.67 -26.29
C THR A 174 10.84 -3.71 -25.97
N THR A 175 10.23 -3.84 -24.79
CA THR A 175 9.10 -3.00 -24.38
C THR A 175 9.48 -1.86 -23.41
N MET A 176 10.73 -1.88 -22.89
CA MET A 176 11.21 -0.81 -21.98
C MET A 176 11.11 0.59 -22.59
N GLY A 177 11.29 0.72 -23.91
CA GLY A 177 11.21 2.01 -24.61
C GLY A 177 9.86 2.73 -24.41
N VAL A 178 8.77 1.98 -24.20
CA VAL A 178 7.46 2.55 -23.93
C VAL A 178 7.42 3.34 -22.61
N MET A 179 8.26 3.00 -21.63
CA MET A 179 8.38 3.80 -20.39
C MET A 179 8.89 5.21 -20.67
N GLU A 180 9.85 5.34 -21.61
CA GLU A 180 10.32 6.65 -22.08
C GLU A 180 9.19 7.43 -22.78
N ASP A 181 8.36 6.73 -23.56
CA ASP A 181 7.22 7.36 -24.24
C ASP A 181 6.15 7.83 -23.24
N VAL A 182 5.95 7.14 -22.10
CA VAL A 182 5.10 7.64 -20.99
C VAL A 182 5.64 8.96 -20.42
N VAL A 183 6.96 9.06 -20.19
CA VAL A 183 7.61 10.30 -19.72
C VAL A 183 7.42 11.43 -20.74
N LYS A 184 7.66 11.15 -22.04
CA LYS A 184 7.46 12.12 -23.12
C LYS A 184 6.00 12.57 -23.21
N LYS A 185 5.05 11.64 -23.05
CA LYS A 185 3.61 11.97 -23.08
C LYS A 185 3.21 12.86 -21.90
N ALA A 186 3.75 12.64 -20.70
CA ALA A 186 3.52 13.52 -19.55
C ALA A 186 4.06 14.94 -19.76
N ILE A 187 5.19 15.08 -20.48
CA ILE A 187 5.76 16.37 -20.88
C ILE A 187 4.84 17.02 -21.93
N GLU A 188 4.44 16.28 -22.96
CA GLU A 188 3.55 16.77 -24.04
C GLU A 188 2.23 17.33 -23.51
N LEU A 189 1.64 16.62 -22.52
CA LEU A 189 0.39 17.04 -21.90
C LEU A 189 0.55 18.06 -20.76
N GLY A 190 1.78 18.49 -20.46
CA GLY A 190 2.09 19.54 -19.47
C GLY A 190 1.87 19.13 -18.01
N VAL A 191 1.87 17.82 -17.73
CA VAL A 191 1.64 17.29 -16.36
C VAL A 191 2.87 16.65 -15.73
N ARG A 192 4.03 16.69 -16.40
CA ARG A 192 5.26 16.02 -15.93
C ARG A 192 5.67 16.42 -14.51
N ASP A 193 5.50 17.67 -14.15
CA ASP A 193 5.85 18.19 -12.82
C ASP A 193 4.75 17.94 -11.77
N GLN A 194 3.57 17.49 -12.20
CA GLN A 194 2.42 17.23 -11.34
C GLN A 194 2.33 15.75 -10.92
N VAL A 195 3.00 14.85 -11.66
CA VAL A 195 2.98 13.42 -11.42
C VAL A 195 4.39 12.87 -11.27
N LYS A 196 4.56 11.86 -10.42
CA LYS A 196 5.79 11.08 -10.32
C LYS A 196 5.68 9.82 -11.17
N ILE A 197 6.73 9.51 -11.93
CA ILE A 197 6.77 8.32 -12.79
C ILE A 197 7.78 7.34 -12.23
N MET A 198 7.29 6.21 -11.76
CA MET A 198 8.07 5.09 -11.26
C MET A 198 8.13 3.98 -12.30
N ILE A 199 9.28 3.37 -12.45
CA ILE A 199 9.49 2.27 -13.39
C ILE A 199 10.05 1.04 -12.69
N GLY A 200 9.67 -0.15 -13.15
CA GLY A 200 10.15 -1.40 -12.59
C GLY A 200 9.98 -2.57 -13.54
N GLY A 201 10.63 -3.67 -13.19
CA GLY A 201 10.65 -4.92 -13.96
C GLY A 201 12.06 -5.48 -14.07
N ALA A 202 12.18 -6.77 -14.38
CA ALA A 202 13.47 -7.48 -14.33
C ALA A 202 14.61 -6.86 -15.18
N PRO A 203 14.37 -6.32 -16.39
CA PRO A 203 15.42 -5.68 -17.20
C PRO A 203 15.67 -4.21 -16.84
N VAL A 204 14.81 -3.62 -15.98
CA VAL A 204 14.87 -2.18 -15.64
C VAL A 204 15.93 -1.97 -14.55
N ASN A 205 16.59 -0.82 -14.60
CA ASN A 205 17.61 -0.43 -13.62
C ASN A 205 17.64 1.10 -13.44
N GLU A 206 18.43 1.54 -12.47
CA GLU A 206 18.59 2.95 -12.10
C GLU A 206 19.16 3.81 -13.25
N ASP A 207 20.10 3.27 -14.03
CA ASP A 207 20.72 4.01 -15.16
C ASP A 207 19.68 4.27 -16.26
N PHE A 208 18.82 3.29 -16.53
CA PHE A 208 17.71 3.46 -17.47
C PHE A 208 16.69 4.47 -16.96
N CYS A 209 16.36 4.42 -15.67
CA CYS A 209 15.47 5.40 -15.02
C CYS A 209 15.95 6.84 -15.24
N LYS A 210 17.22 7.10 -14.93
CA LYS A 210 17.86 8.41 -15.13
C LYS A 210 17.88 8.82 -16.60
N LYS A 211 18.23 7.89 -17.49
CA LYS A 211 18.33 8.14 -18.92
C LYS A 211 17.00 8.64 -19.51
N ILE A 212 15.87 8.06 -19.12
CA ILE A 212 14.56 8.40 -19.69
C ILE A 212 13.88 9.57 -18.93
N GLY A 213 14.45 10.03 -17.82
CA GLY A 213 13.89 11.09 -17.00
C GLY A 213 12.68 10.66 -16.15
N ALA A 214 12.60 9.37 -15.78
CA ALA A 214 11.67 8.90 -14.77
C ALA A 214 12.15 9.29 -13.36
N ASP A 215 11.25 9.32 -12.37
CA ASP A 215 11.57 9.81 -11.03
C ASP A 215 12.16 8.73 -10.12
N CYS A 216 11.81 7.47 -10.33
CA CYS A 216 12.24 6.41 -9.44
C CYS A 216 12.26 5.03 -10.11
N TYR A 217 13.29 4.25 -9.77
CA TYR A 217 13.37 2.81 -9.95
C TYR A 217 13.54 2.16 -8.58
N THR A 218 12.94 1.02 -8.37
CA THR A 218 13.15 0.21 -7.15
C THR A 218 13.34 -1.26 -7.51
N PRO A 219 14.21 -1.98 -6.77
CA PRO A 219 14.55 -3.36 -7.12
C PRO A 219 13.47 -4.39 -6.75
N ASP A 220 12.54 -4.02 -5.87
CA ASP A 220 11.50 -4.91 -5.36
C ASP A 220 10.17 -4.18 -5.10
N ALA A 221 9.11 -4.98 -4.93
CA ALA A 221 7.75 -4.47 -4.78
C ALA A 221 7.50 -3.70 -3.47
N ALA A 222 8.18 -4.07 -2.38
CA ALA A 222 7.99 -3.41 -1.09
C ALA A 222 8.67 -2.03 -1.10
N SER A 223 9.88 -1.95 -1.65
CA SER A 223 10.58 -0.68 -1.86
C SER A 223 9.83 0.24 -2.82
N ALA A 224 9.16 -0.32 -3.86
CA ALA A 224 8.30 0.46 -4.74
C ALA A 224 7.13 1.10 -3.98
N ALA A 225 6.49 0.32 -3.10
CA ALA A 225 5.37 0.85 -2.31
C ALA A 225 5.82 1.92 -1.31
N ASP A 226 6.99 1.78 -0.69
CA ASP A 226 7.54 2.81 0.20
C ASP A 226 7.81 4.12 -0.55
N ALA A 227 8.47 4.04 -1.72
CA ALA A 227 8.75 5.20 -2.55
C ALA A 227 7.47 5.91 -3.02
N ALA A 228 6.44 5.14 -3.42
CA ALA A 228 5.15 5.70 -3.82
C ALA A 228 4.45 6.46 -2.68
N VAL A 229 4.51 5.94 -1.44
CA VAL A 229 3.97 6.63 -0.25
C VAL A 229 4.68 7.96 -0.02
N GLU A 230 6.01 8.00 -0.14
CA GLU A 230 6.77 9.24 0.03
C GLU A 230 6.39 10.28 -1.04
N PHE A 231 6.22 9.87 -2.29
CA PHE A 231 5.75 10.77 -3.36
C PHE A 231 4.32 11.29 -3.16
N CYS A 232 3.46 10.52 -2.49
CA CYS A 232 2.10 10.95 -2.21
C CYS A 232 1.99 11.90 -1.00
N LYS A 233 3.00 11.93 -0.12
CA LYS A 233 3.04 12.85 1.02
C LYS A 233 3.54 14.27 0.67
N GLY A 234 4.19 14.44 -0.48
CA GLY A 234 4.70 15.70 -1.02
C GLY A 234 6.07 16.03 -0.49
#